data_ac8645ed458a038ec08f3c587563252c
#
_entry.id   ac8645ed458a038ec08f3c587563252c
#
_cell.length_a   1.000
_cell.length_b   1.000
_cell.length_c   1.000
_cell.angle_alpha   90.00
_cell.angle_beta   90.00
_cell.angle_gamma   90.00
#
_symmetry.space_group_name_H-M   'P 1'
#
loop_
_entity.id
_entity.type
_entity.pdbx_description
1 polymer ?
#
loop_
_entity_poly.entity_id
_entity_poly.type
_entity_poly.pdbx_seq_one_letter_code
_entity_poly.pdbx_strand_id
1 'polypeptide(L)'
;MQMSASDTLATAPTTPTRSVMDSAVVADSLLSLCKSHVKESIDAYSTCLGDGIGALSAAGNIALAMGTLDKVMHSDPSLILLGHPLAHALGYAVRSNPATATRLLSQCDDRYQSGCYHGILQRYFDARMGMPISQSFLTAPCDGLRGTKDQFRLFDCLHGTGHGLMMYHAYDVNASLHDCDRLTATWDQRSCWSGVFMEHNMGARMQVFGDGKFGMHRHSMPGASVVLFRPNDLHYPCDSTAPKYRFACYELQPDLILPAVKQDYRKASAVCDAAGTPDLSAFCYVGLGRNASGASAFQYEGIKKRCAMASAFGQPFCYMGAVRHLSYAPSELPRGEGFCKSIPAGDNRTRCWNGIGQQIASFFAYPAERRHGCQTESADDVSACLIGAGVESTKGTQ
;
A
#
# COMPACT_ATOMS: atom_id res chain seq x y z
N MET A 1 -34.99 69.34 -20.92
CA MET A 1 -34.52 69.30 -19.53
C MET A 1 -34.02 67.90 -19.27
N GLN A 2 -32.70 67.73 -19.35
CA GLN A 2 -32.00 66.49 -19.07
C GLN A 2 -31.62 66.46 -17.57
N MET A 3 -32.02 65.42 -16.87
CA MET A 3 -31.49 65.13 -15.54
C MET A 3 -30.58 63.90 -15.63
N SER A 4 -29.32 64.15 -15.38
CA SER A 4 -28.28 63.12 -15.22
C SER A 4 -28.39 62.49 -13.86
N ALA A 5 -28.50 61.15 -13.80
CA ALA A 5 -28.38 60.37 -12.61
C ALA A 5 -26.98 59.74 -12.60
N SER A 6 -26.17 60.13 -11.63
CA SER A 6 -24.84 59.52 -11.36
C SER A 6 -25.05 58.28 -10.47
N ASP A 7 -24.89 57.09 -11.06
CA ASP A 7 -24.82 55.83 -10.33
C ASP A 7 -23.42 55.65 -9.72
N THR A 8 -23.29 55.84 -8.45
CA THR A 8 -22.13 55.42 -7.64
C THR A 8 -22.20 53.93 -7.42
N LEU A 9 -21.38 53.16 -8.18
CA LEU A 9 -21.12 51.73 -7.92
C LEU A 9 -20.42 51.56 -6.54
N ALA A 10 -21.20 51.03 -5.63
CA ALA A 10 -20.65 50.55 -4.34
C ALA A 10 -19.75 49.32 -4.61
N THR A 11 -18.49 49.47 -4.30
CA THR A 11 -17.51 48.36 -4.33
C THR A 11 -17.91 47.35 -3.25
N ALA A 12 -18.22 46.10 -3.71
CA ALA A 12 -18.44 44.96 -2.81
C ALA A 12 -17.19 44.71 -1.96
N PRO A 13 -17.37 44.36 -0.66
CA PRO A 13 -16.23 44.05 0.19
C PRO A 13 -15.49 42.82 -0.35
N THR A 14 -14.20 42.98 -0.67
CA THR A 14 -13.28 41.92 -1.02
C THR A 14 -13.20 40.95 0.16
N THR A 15 -13.72 39.74 0.00
CA THR A 15 -13.52 38.65 0.94
C THR A 15 -12.03 38.45 1.12
N PRO A 16 -11.49 38.35 2.36
CA PRO A 16 -10.07 38.16 2.57
C PRO A 16 -9.65 36.85 1.91
N THR A 17 -8.74 36.92 0.95
CA THR A 17 -8.07 35.77 0.36
C THR A 17 -7.42 35.00 1.50
N ARG A 18 -7.98 33.83 1.81
CA ARG A 18 -7.36 32.88 2.74
C ARG A 18 -5.98 32.57 2.19
N SER A 19 -4.91 33.02 2.87
CA SER A 19 -3.55 32.73 2.46
C SER A 19 -3.40 31.23 2.33
N VAL A 20 -3.06 30.74 1.14
CA VAL A 20 -2.75 29.32 0.91
C VAL A 20 -1.48 29.07 1.72
N MET A 21 -1.56 28.32 2.80
CA MET A 21 -0.38 27.92 3.57
C MET A 21 0.53 27.09 2.67
N ASP A 22 1.80 27.51 2.57
CA ASP A 22 2.80 26.79 1.80
C ASP A 22 3.24 25.53 2.58
N SER A 23 3.18 24.38 1.93
CA SER A 23 3.56 23.09 2.52
C SER A 23 5.04 23.06 2.96
N ALA A 24 5.92 23.83 2.30
CA ALA A 24 7.31 23.93 2.69
C ALA A 24 7.48 24.67 4.02
N VAL A 25 6.79 25.79 4.20
CA VAL A 25 6.82 26.58 5.46
C VAL A 25 6.29 25.75 6.63
N VAL A 26 5.22 24.98 6.39
CA VAL A 26 4.65 24.09 7.40
C VAL A 26 5.61 22.93 7.72
N ALA A 27 6.26 22.36 6.72
CA ALA A 27 7.23 21.28 6.91
C ALA A 27 8.44 21.74 7.73
N ASP A 28 9.01 22.91 7.40
CA ASP A 28 10.14 23.49 8.14
C ASP A 28 9.77 23.75 9.61
N SER A 29 8.56 24.24 9.83
CA SER A 29 8.05 24.48 11.19
C SER A 29 7.91 23.18 11.98
N LEU A 30 7.36 22.10 11.36
CA LEU A 30 7.21 20.79 11.99
C LEU A 30 8.57 20.13 12.26
N LEU A 31 9.49 20.17 11.31
CA LEU A 31 10.84 19.64 11.48
C LEU A 31 11.56 20.35 12.64
N SER A 32 11.43 21.67 12.74
CA SER A 32 11.99 22.46 13.84
C SER A 32 11.36 22.09 15.18
N LEU A 33 10.03 21.97 15.23
CA LEU A 33 9.28 21.61 16.45
C LEU A 33 9.66 20.21 16.95
N CYS A 34 9.75 19.24 16.04
CA CYS A 34 9.98 17.85 16.39
C CYS A 34 11.47 17.49 16.57
N LYS A 35 12.38 18.41 16.26
CA LYS A 35 13.84 18.19 16.28
C LYS A 35 14.39 17.65 17.61
N SER A 36 13.83 18.06 18.74
CA SER A 36 14.24 17.57 20.06
C SER A 36 14.03 16.07 20.22
N HIS A 37 12.98 15.53 19.63
CA HIS A 37 12.61 14.10 19.72
C HIS A 37 13.53 13.17 18.93
N VAL A 38 14.33 13.69 17.97
CA VAL A 38 15.36 12.90 17.26
C VAL A 38 16.34 12.25 18.24
N LYS A 39 16.67 12.96 19.34
CA LYS A 39 17.59 12.47 20.37
C LYS A 39 16.95 11.41 21.30
N GLU A 40 15.64 11.37 21.38
CA GLU A 40 14.90 10.42 22.20
C GLU A 40 14.79 9.06 21.50
N SER A 41 14.16 9.05 20.33
CA SER A 41 14.03 7.88 19.46
C SER A 41 13.44 8.27 18.11
N ILE A 42 13.63 7.44 17.10
CA ILE A 42 12.96 7.59 15.80
C ILE A 42 11.43 7.51 15.97
N ASP A 43 10.94 6.73 16.93
CA ASP A 43 9.52 6.61 17.25
C ASP A 43 8.93 7.91 17.80
N ALA A 44 9.61 8.56 18.73
CA ALA A 44 9.18 9.85 19.29
C ALA A 44 9.16 10.93 18.20
N TYR A 45 10.20 10.95 17.36
CA TYR A 45 10.30 11.90 16.26
C TYR A 45 9.20 11.70 15.21
N SER A 46 8.96 10.46 14.77
CA SER A 46 7.92 10.15 13.82
C SER A 46 6.51 10.39 14.38
N THR A 47 6.30 10.14 15.67
CA THR A 47 5.03 10.44 16.34
C THR A 47 4.74 11.94 16.33
N CYS A 48 5.72 12.77 16.70
CA CYS A 48 5.59 14.24 16.65
C CYS A 48 5.24 14.73 15.24
N LEU A 49 5.93 14.23 14.21
CA LEU A 49 5.65 14.58 12.82
C LEU A 49 4.25 14.11 12.39
N GLY A 50 3.88 12.89 12.72
CA GLY A 50 2.56 12.31 12.42
C GLY A 50 1.42 13.07 13.07
N ASP A 51 1.55 13.47 14.31
CA ASP A 51 0.57 14.29 15.03
C ASP A 51 0.38 15.66 14.36
N GLY A 52 1.48 16.32 13.98
CA GLY A 52 1.42 17.61 13.30
C GLY A 52 0.81 17.53 11.90
N ILE A 53 1.21 16.56 11.09
CA ILE A 53 0.65 16.31 9.75
C ILE A 53 -0.81 15.87 9.86
N GLY A 54 -1.14 15.01 10.80
CA GLY A 54 -2.51 14.57 11.08
C GLY A 54 -3.44 15.72 11.49
N ALA A 55 -2.96 16.69 12.24
CA ALA A 55 -3.73 17.89 12.61
C ALA A 55 -4.15 18.71 11.38
N LEU A 56 -3.27 18.84 10.36
CA LEU A 56 -3.62 19.50 9.10
C LEU A 56 -4.74 18.76 8.37
N SER A 57 -4.64 17.45 8.32
CA SER A 57 -5.63 16.59 7.69
C SER A 57 -6.97 16.63 8.41
N ALA A 58 -6.97 16.56 9.75
CA ALA A 58 -8.16 16.67 10.59
C ALA A 58 -8.89 18.02 10.43
N ALA A 59 -8.14 19.08 10.11
CA ALA A 59 -8.69 20.40 9.76
C ALA A 59 -9.29 20.45 8.34
N GLY A 60 -9.30 19.35 7.59
CA GLY A 60 -9.85 19.24 6.23
C GLY A 60 -8.87 19.58 5.10
N ASN A 61 -7.58 19.71 5.40
CA ASN A 61 -6.54 20.10 4.43
C ASN A 61 -5.65 18.90 4.03
N ILE A 62 -6.25 17.80 3.52
CA ILE A 62 -5.53 16.58 3.14
C ILE A 62 -4.42 16.87 2.11
N ALA A 63 -4.70 17.68 1.09
CA ALA A 63 -3.72 18.02 0.07
C ALA A 63 -2.52 18.78 0.66
N LEU A 64 -2.75 19.71 1.59
CA LEU A 64 -1.68 20.40 2.32
C LEU A 64 -0.89 19.42 3.19
N ALA A 65 -1.56 18.52 3.89
CA ALA A 65 -0.93 17.50 4.74
C ALA A 65 -0.04 16.56 3.90
N MET A 66 -0.51 16.08 2.73
CA MET A 66 0.28 15.28 1.79
C MET A 66 1.49 16.05 1.24
N GLY A 67 1.31 17.31 0.86
CA GLY A 67 2.41 18.18 0.42
C GLY A 67 3.44 18.44 1.52
N THR A 68 2.98 18.62 2.78
CA THR A 68 3.85 18.77 3.95
C THR A 68 4.64 17.51 4.23
N LEU A 69 3.98 16.34 4.20
CA LEU A 69 4.66 15.04 4.34
C LEU A 69 5.75 14.88 3.28
N ASP A 70 5.46 15.22 2.03
CA ASP A 70 6.41 15.13 0.94
C ASP A 70 7.67 16.00 1.19
N LYS A 71 7.48 17.24 1.65
CA LYS A 71 8.60 18.12 2.01
C LYS A 71 9.41 17.59 3.19
N VAL A 72 8.74 17.09 4.24
CA VAL A 72 9.40 16.47 5.39
C VAL A 72 10.28 15.29 4.95
N MET A 73 9.73 14.39 4.11
CA MET A 73 10.45 13.21 3.61
C MET A 73 11.65 13.55 2.75
N HIS A 74 11.56 14.63 1.94
CA HIS A 74 12.69 15.10 1.13
C HIS A 74 13.77 15.81 1.97
N SER A 75 13.37 16.47 3.06
CA SER A 75 14.28 17.22 3.92
C SER A 75 15.05 16.32 4.90
N ASP A 76 14.50 15.14 5.24
CA ASP A 76 15.14 14.20 6.17
C ASP A 76 15.13 12.77 5.61
N PRO A 77 16.22 12.35 4.94
CA PRO A 77 16.34 11.00 4.37
C PRO A 77 16.26 9.86 5.41
N SER A 78 16.47 10.13 6.70
CA SER A 78 16.35 9.12 7.76
C SER A 78 14.92 8.59 7.90
N LEU A 79 13.94 9.35 7.41
CA LEU A 79 12.52 9.04 7.47
C LEU A 79 12.02 8.17 6.30
N ILE A 80 12.88 7.80 5.34
CA ILE A 80 12.46 7.15 4.06
C ILE A 80 11.53 5.94 4.23
N LEU A 81 11.72 5.17 5.30
CA LEU A 81 10.88 4.01 5.61
C LEU A 81 9.60 4.37 6.37
N LEU A 82 9.44 5.63 6.76
CA LEU A 82 8.31 6.11 7.55
C LEU A 82 7.25 6.83 6.71
N GLY A 83 7.50 7.05 5.43
CA GLY A 83 6.57 7.75 4.55
C GLY A 83 5.18 7.11 4.51
N HIS A 84 5.11 5.79 4.30
CA HIS A 84 3.86 5.06 4.30
C HIS A 84 3.12 5.13 5.65
N PRO A 85 3.77 4.83 6.77
CA PRO A 85 3.22 5.04 8.10
C PRO A 85 2.66 6.44 8.34
N LEU A 86 3.40 7.47 8.06
CA LEU A 86 2.95 8.85 8.25
C LEU A 86 1.76 9.21 7.36
N ALA A 87 1.72 8.67 6.12
CA ALA A 87 0.58 8.83 5.24
C ALA A 87 -0.69 8.12 5.76
N HIS A 88 -0.54 6.95 6.42
CA HIS A 88 -1.64 6.31 7.14
C HIS A 88 -2.18 7.20 8.26
N ALA A 89 -1.31 7.71 9.14
CA ALA A 89 -1.70 8.59 10.24
C ALA A 89 -2.46 9.82 9.75
N LEU A 90 -2.00 10.42 8.66
CA LEU A 90 -2.66 11.52 7.98
C LEU A 90 -4.09 11.15 7.54
N GLY A 91 -4.26 10.02 6.86
CA GLY A 91 -5.56 9.54 6.41
C GLY A 91 -6.49 9.20 7.57
N TYR A 92 -5.99 8.56 8.61
CA TYR A 92 -6.76 8.17 9.79
C TYR A 92 -7.25 9.37 10.61
N ALA A 93 -6.53 10.49 10.59
CA ALA A 93 -6.94 11.71 11.32
C ALA A 93 -8.23 12.34 10.78
N VAL A 94 -8.66 11.98 9.56
CA VAL A 94 -9.85 12.55 8.92
C VAL A 94 -11.11 11.82 9.35
N ARG A 95 -12.17 12.59 9.68
CA ARG A 95 -13.50 12.00 9.92
C ARG A 95 -14.14 11.61 8.60
N SER A 96 -14.37 10.31 8.40
CA SER A 96 -14.95 9.72 7.18
C SER A 96 -16.31 9.07 7.49
N ASN A 97 -17.24 9.14 6.53
CA ASN A 97 -18.53 8.47 6.53
C ASN A 97 -18.98 8.20 5.09
N PRO A 98 -20.08 7.43 4.85
CA PRO A 98 -20.51 7.08 3.49
C PRO A 98 -20.69 8.28 2.54
N ALA A 99 -21.16 9.42 3.04
CA ALA A 99 -21.38 10.61 2.20
C ALA A 99 -20.09 11.37 1.85
N THR A 100 -19.02 11.18 2.62
CA THR A 100 -17.78 11.96 2.47
C THR A 100 -16.59 11.11 1.99
N ALA A 101 -16.65 9.78 2.13
CA ALA A 101 -15.51 8.88 1.89
C ALA A 101 -14.89 9.06 0.51
N THR A 102 -15.67 8.96 -0.58
CA THR A 102 -15.16 9.11 -1.95
C THR A 102 -14.48 10.47 -2.17
N ARG A 103 -15.08 11.56 -1.65
CA ARG A 103 -14.51 12.91 -1.76
C ARG A 103 -13.22 13.06 -0.95
N LEU A 104 -13.11 12.41 0.19
CA LEU A 104 -11.89 12.43 1.00
C LEU A 104 -10.78 11.61 0.30
N LEU A 105 -11.12 10.43 -0.20
CA LEU A 105 -10.19 9.60 -0.97
C LEU A 105 -9.66 10.33 -2.21
N SER A 106 -10.47 11.14 -2.90
CA SER A 106 -10.00 11.91 -4.08
C SER A 106 -8.97 12.99 -3.76
N GLN A 107 -8.72 13.31 -2.50
CA GLN A 107 -7.68 14.26 -2.07
C GLN A 107 -6.35 13.57 -1.72
N CYS A 108 -6.35 12.24 -1.63
CA CYS A 108 -5.13 11.43 -1.53
C CYS A 108 -4.50 11.23 -2.91
N ASP A 109 -3.24 10.90 -2.92
CA ASP A 109 -2.50 10.45 -4.10
C ASP A 109 -1.77 9.13 -3.81
N ASP A 110 -1.07 8.59 -4.80
CA ASP A 110 -0.39 7.29 -4.77
C ASP A 110 0.96 7.30 -4.04
N ARG A 111 1.43 8.48 -3.61
CA ARG A 111 2.68 8.58 -2.87
C ARG A 111 2.63 7.77 -1.58
N TYR A 112 3.80 7.31 -1.18
CA TYR A 112 3.96 6.50 0.04
C TYR A 112 3.06 5.26 0.04
N GLN A 113 2.99 4.58 -1.12
CA GLN A 113 2.23 3.33 -1.29
C GLN A 113 0.78 3.48 -0.81
N SER A 114 0.14 4.59 -1.22
CA SER A 114 -1.27 4.87 -0.97
C SER A 114 -1.70 4.89 0.52
N GLY A 115 -0.77 5.12 1.45
CA GLY A 115 -1.05 5.13 2.89
C GLY A 115 -2.21 6.04 3.29
N CYS A 116 -2.38 7.20 2.62
CA CYS A 116 -3.50 8.12 2.85
C CYS A 116 -4.85 7.43 2.63
N TYR A 117 -5.02 6.64 1.55
CA TYR A 117 -6.24 5.88 1.28
C TYR A 117 -6.54 4.89 2.40
N HIS A 118 -5.52 4.15 2.81
CA HIS A 118 -5.64 3.14 3.85
C HIS A 118 -6.11 3.75 5.17
N GLY A 119 -5.48 4.85 5.59
CA GLY A 119 -5.85 5.54 6.82
C GLY A 119 -7.30 6.05 6.83
N ILE A 120 -7.79 6.65 5.73
CA ILE A 120 -9.18 7.10 5.60
C ILE A 120 -10.16 5.93 5.73
N LEU A 121 -9.84 4.79 5.12
CA LEU A 121 -10.70 3.62 5.15
C LEU A 121 -10.67 2.92 6.51
N GLN A 122 -9.51 2.83 7.15
CA GLN A 122 -9.42 2.38 8.54
C GLN A 122 -10.34 3.22 9.44
N ARG A 123 -10.25 4.56 9.36
CA ARG A 123 -11.12 5.46 10.13
C ARG A 123 -12.59 5.30 9.79
N TYR A 124 -12.92 5.04 8.54
CA TYR A 124 -14.30 4.81 8.07
C TYR A 124 -14.92 3.60 8.76
N PHE A 125 -14.22 2.48 8.84
CA PHE A 125 -14.69 1.25 9.45
C PHE A 125 -14.60 1.28 10.98
N ASP A 126 -13.55 1.85 11.55
CA ASP A 126 -13.36 2.03 12.99
C ASP A 126 -14.56 2.78 13.64
N ALA A 127 -15.08 3.79 12.96
CA ALA A 127 -16.24 4.52 13.40
C ALA A 127 -17.54 3.68 13.49
N ARG A 128 -17.53 2.44 12.99
CA ARG A 128 -18.68 1.50 13.00
C ARG A 128 -18.45 0.28 13.89
N MET A 129 -17.35 0.21 14.62
CA MET A 129 -17.09 -0.91 15.53
C MET A 129 -18.31 -1.19 16.42
N GLY A 130 -18.69 -2.46 16.51
CA GLY A 130 -19.84 -2.91 17.28
C GLY A 130 -21.23 -2.65 16.65
N MET A 131 -21.30 -2.07 15.44
CA MET A 131 -22.55 -1.84 14.72
C MET A 131 -22.55 -2.65 13.41
N PRO A 132 -23.65 -3.32 13.02
CA PRO A 132 -23.70 -4.06 11.76
C PRO A 132 -23.39 -3.18 10.55
N ILE A 133 -22.62 -3.71 9.59
CA ILE A 133 -22.35 -3.04 8.31
C ILE A 133 -23.26 -3.61 7.22
N SER A 134 -23.98 -2.73 6.52
CA SER A 134 -24.78 -3.09 5.36
C SER A 134 -23.92 -3.28 4.12
N GLN A 135 -24.48 -3.89 3.07
CA GLN A 135 -23.82 -4.00 1.77
C GLN A 135 -23.46 -2.61 1.23
N SER A 136 -24.37 -1.67 1.30
CA SER A 136 -24.14 -0.29 0.84
C SER A 136 -23.06 0.44 1.64
N PHE A 137 -22.93 0.16 2.95
CA PHE A 137 -21.83 0.71 3.75
C PHE A 137 -20.48 0.14 3.31
N LEU A 138 -20.42 -1.18 3.04
CA LEU A 138 -19.22 -1.85 2.61
C LEU A 138 -18.68 -1.32 1.26
N THR A 139 -19.57 -1.03 0.30
CA THR A 139 -19.18 -0.66 -1.08
C THR A 139 -19.06 0.85 -1.30
N ALA A 140 -19.78 1.67 -0.52
CA ALA A 140 -19.87 3.11 -0.71
C ALA A 140 -18.54 3.87 -0.89
N PRO A 141 -17.45 3.55 -0.16
CA PRO A 141 -16.18 4.26 -0.36
C PRO A 141 -15.61 4.13 -1.77
N CYS A 142 -15.77 2.95 -2.39
CA CYS A 142 -15.14 2.60 -3.65
C CYS A 142 -16.09 2.71 -4.87
N ASP A 143 -17.42 2.84 -4.66
CA ASP A 143 -18.40 2.85 -5.76
C ASP A 143 -18.17 4.00 -6.74
N GLY A 144 -17.77 5.17 -6.28
CA GLY A 144 -17.46 6.32 -7.14
C GLY A 144 -16.22 6.15 -8.03
N LEU A 145 -15.40 5.13 -7.77
CA LEU A 145 -14.22 4.80 -8.58
C LEU A 145 -14.51 3.75 -9.67
N ARG A 146 -15.67 3.07 -9.58
CA ARG A 146 -16.07 2.05 -10.55
C ARG A 146 -16.39 2.67 -11.90
N GLY A 147 -15.92 2.00 -12.97
CA GLY A 147 -16.11 2.49 -14.35
C GLY A 147 -15.24 3.68 -14.73
N THR A 148 -14.39 4.17 -13.83
CA THR A 148 -13.35 5.13 -14.18
C THR A 148 -12.18 4.40 -14.84
N LYS A 149 -11.28 5.15 -15.49
CA LYS A 149 -10.04 4.58 -16.06
C LYS A 149 -9.00 4.28 -14.96
N ASP A 150 -9.21 4.78 -13.76
CA ASP A 150 -8.28 4.72 -12.65
C ASP A 150 -8.44 3.41 -11.86
N GLN A 151 -7.99 2.33 -12.47
CA GLN A 151 -8.00 0.99 -11.89
C GLN A 151 -7.15 0.93 -10.62
N PHE A 152 -6.07 1.70 -10.57
CA PHE A 152 -5.15 1.73 -9.43
C PHE A 152 -5.83 2.29 -8.17
N ARG A 153 -6.54 3.41 -8.28
CA ARG A 153 -7.30 3.94 -7.13
C ARG A 153 -8.41 3.03 -6.66
N LEU A 154 -9.06 2.31 -7.57
CA LEU A 154 -10.05 1.31 -7.19
C LEU A 154 -9.38 0.17 -6.41
N PHE A 155 -8.19 -0.30 -6.86
CA PHE A 155 -7.39 -1.28 -6.09
C PHE A 155 -7.08 -0.77 -4.68
N ASP A 156 -6.53 0.43 -4.55
CA ASP A 156 -6.16 1.02 -3.25
C ASP A 156 -7.35 1.16 -2.32
N CYS A 157 -8.51 1.55 -2.86
CA CYS A 157 -9.74 1.65 -2.09
C CYS A 157 -10.19 0.27 -1.58
N LEU A 158 -10.21 -0.75 -2.42
CA LEU A 158 -10.64 -2.10 -2.05
C LEU A 158 -9.63 -2.77 -1.10
N HIS A 159 -8.34 -2.54 -1.31
CA HIS A 159 -7.28 -2.99 -0.41
C HIS A 159 -7.41 -2.33 0.97
N GLY A 160 -7.59 -1.01 1.00
CA GLY A 160 -7.84 -0.26 2.23
C GLY A 160 -9.13 -0.68 2.95
N THR A 161 -10.16 -1.16 2.22
CA THR A 161 -11.35 -1.78 2.80
C THR A 161 -10.97 -3.00 3.64
N GLY A 162 -10.03 -3.83 3.17
CA GLY A 162 -9.51 -4.98 3.92
C GLY A 162 -8.84 -4.56 5.24
N HIS A 163 -8.01 -3.51 5.23
CA HIS A 163 -7.44 -2.93 6.45
C HIS A 163 -8.53 -2.49 7.42
N GLY A 164 -9.52 -1.76 6.93
CA GLY A 164 -10.63 -1.28 7.76
C GLY A 164 -11.47 -2.41 8.37
N LEU A 165 -11.74 -3.48 7.61
CA LEU A 165 -12.47 -4.64 8.10
C LEU A 165 -11.72 -5.38 9.22
N MET A 166 -10.40 -5.49 9.14
CA MET A 166 -9.59 -6.07 10.22
C MET A 166 -9.75 -5.30 11.52
N MET A 167 -9.74 -3.97 11.46
CA MET A 167 -9.97 -3.12 12.64
C MET A 167 -11.40 -3.28 13.13
N TYR A 168 -12.39 -3.21 12.24
CA TYR A 168 -13.80 -3.38 12.57
C TYR A 168 -14.11 -4.69 13.27
N HIS A 169 -13.49 -5.80 12.85
CA HIS A 169 -13.62 -7.12 13.44
C HIS A 169 -12.61 -7.41 14.56
N ALA A 170 -11.96 -6.40 15.12
CA ALA A 170 -10.97 -6.55 16.19
C ALA A 170 -9.91 -7.63 15.89
N TYR A 171 -9.41 -7.64 14.66
CA TYR A 171 -8.40 -8.57 14.13
C TYR A 171 -8.88 -10.03 13.97
N ASP A 172 -10.18 -10.28 13.88
CA ASP A 172 -10.70 -11.57 13.40
C ASP A 172 -10.52 -11.68 11.88
N VAL A 173 -9.50 -12.42 11.46
CA VAL A 173 -9.16 -12.63 10.04
C VAL A 173 -10.32 -13.27 9.28
N ASN A 174 -10.99 -14.29 9.86
CA ASN A 174 -12.04 -15.02 9.16
C ASN A 174 -13.28 -14.17 8.94
N ALA A 175 -13.70 -13.39 9.95
CA ALA A 175 -14.81 -12.47 9.83
C ALA A 175 -14.52 -11.39 8.77
N SER A 176 -13.28 -10.85 8.76
CA SER A 176 -12.84 -9.84 7.80
C SER A 176 -12.84 -10.37 6.37
N LEU A 177 -12.31 -11.58 6.14
CA LEU A 177 -12.31 -12.24 4.84
C LEU A 177 -13.73 -12.55 4.34
N HIS A 178 -14.63 -12.95 5.26
CA HIS A 178 -16.02 -13.21 4.92
C HIS A 178 -16.75 -11.95 4.46
N ASP A 179 -16.47 -10.78 5.08
CA ASP A 179 -17.02 -9.52 4.60
C ASP A 179 -16.44 -9.09 3.26
N CYS A 180 -15.14 -9.35 2.98
CA CYS A 180 -14.57 -9.16 1.65
C CYS A 180 -15.28 -10.00 0.58
N ASP A 181 -15.73 -11.22 0.91
CA ASP A 181 -16.48 -12.09 -0.03
C ASP A 181 -17.82 -11.53 -0.46
N ARG A 182 -18.35 -10.55 0.26
CA ARG A 182 -19.60 -9.86 -0.11
C ARG A 182 -19.40 -8.88 -1.29
N LEU A 183 -18.17 -8.57 -1.65
CA LEU A 183 -17.85 -7.82 -2.87
C LEU A 183 -18.15 -8.68 -4.09
N THR A 184 -18.70 -8.09 -5.16
CA THR A 184 -19.26 -8.85 -6.27
C THR A 184 -18.24 -9.40 -7.26
N ALA A 185 -17.20 -8.64 -7.56
CA ALA A 185 -16.16 -9.05 -8.50
C ALA A 185 -15.02 -9.80 -7.79
N THR A 186 -14.56 -10.89 -8.40
CA THR A 186 -13.43 -11.67 -7.85
C THR A 186 -12.17 -10.82 -7.66
N TRP A 187 -11.94 -9.86 -8.54
CA TRP A 187 -10.81 -8.95 -8.42
C TRP A 187 -10.94 -8.04 -7.19
N ASP A 188 -12.15 -7.53 -6.92
CA ASP A 188 -12.45 -6.73 -5.74
C ASP A 188 -12.21 -7.52 -4.44
N GLN A 189 -12.71 -8.77 -4.41
CA GLN A 189 -12.52 -9.67 -3.28
C GLN A 189 -11.03 -9.89 -3.01
N ARG A 190 -10.24 -10.19 -4.06
CA ARG A 190 -8.79 -10.41 -3.95
C ARG A 190 -8.05 -9.18 -3.44
N SER A 191 -8.41 -8.00 -3.91
CA SER A 191 -7.83 -6.73 -3.45
C SER A 191 -8.12 -6.53 -1.96
N CYS A 192 -9.34 -6.80 -1.50
CA CYS A 192 -9.75 -6.72 -0.11
C CYS A 192 -9.00 -7.77 0.76
N TRP A 193 -8.89 -9.03 0.31
CA TRP A 193 -8.16 -10.07 1.05
C TRP A 193 -6.70 -9.70 1.28
N SER A 194 -6.04 -9.07 0.30
CA SER A 194 -4.66 -8.61 0.47
C SER A 194 -4.55 -7.54 1.56
N GLY A 195 -5.52 -6.63 1.67
CA GLY A 195 -5.60 -5.65 2.75
C GLY A 195 -5.80 -6.29 4.13
N VAL A 196 -6.67 -7.31 4.22
CA VAL A 196 -6.88 -8.08 5.45
C VAL A 196 -5.57 -8.68 5.95
N PHE A 197 -4.83 -9.38 5.09
CA PHE A 197 -3.57 -10.01 5.50
C PHE A 197 -2.45 -9.00 5.75
N MET A 198 -2.44 -7.86 5.05
CA MET A 198 -1.46 -6.81 5.34
C MET A 198 -1.68 -6.24 6.74
N GLU A 199 -2.92 -5.92 7.10
CA GLU A 199 -3.26 -5.42 8.43
C GLU A 199 -2.99 -6.47 9.52
N HIS A 200 -3.33 -7.75 9.27
CA HIS A 200 -2.98 -8.86 10.15
C HIS A 200 -1.48 -8.87 10.46
N ASN A 201 -0.64 -8.78 9.43
CA ASN A 201 0.80 -8.85 9.60
C ASN A 201 1.36 -7.61 10.30
N MET A 202 0.78 -6.44 10.07
CA MET A 202 1.13 -5.22 10.81
C MET A 202 0.81 -5.39 12.30
N GLY A 203 -0.38 -5.86 12.64
CA GLY A 203 -0.78 -6.15 14.02
C GLY A 203 0.12 -7.20 14.69
N ALA A 204 0.46 -8.28 13.97
CA ALA A 204 1.35 -9.33 14.46
C ALA A 204 2.77 -8.80 14.73
N ARG A 205 3.31 -7.97 13.83
CA ARG A 205 4.63 -7.35 14.01
C ARG A 205 4.67 -6.44 15.23
N MET A 206 3.65 -5.64 15.43
CA MET A 206 3.53 -4.78 16.61
C MET A 206 3.44 -5.62 17.91
N GLN A 207 2.62 -6.67 17.91
CA GLN A 207 2.37 -7.50 19.08
C GLN A 207 3.59 -8.32 19.50
N VAL A 208 4.32 -8.90 18.53
CA VAL A 208 5.35 -9.92 18.78
C VAL A 208 6.76 -9.39 18.67
N PHE A 209 7.04 -8.55 17.66
CA PHE A 209 8.39 -8.09 17.39
C PHE A 209 8.67 -6.67 17.92
N GLY A 210 7.63 -5.99 18.43
CA GLY A 210 7.73 -4.62 18.92
C GLY A 210 7.97 -3.60 17.79
N ASP A 211 7.88 -4.04 16.53
CA ASP A 211 7.98 -3.19 15.36
C ASP A 211 6.74 -2.30 15.25
N GLY A 212 6.91 -1.04 14.88
CA GLY A 212 5.76 -0.19 14.60
C GLY A 212 5.14 0.48 15.82
N LYS A 213 5.90 0.77 16.86
CA LYS A 213 5.50 1.76 17.89
C LYS A 213 5.31 3.16 17.30
N PHE A 214 5.50 3.28 15.99
CA PHE A 214 5.17 4.44 15.19
C PHE A 214 3.68 4.72 15.30
N GLY A 215 3.28 5.74 16.01
CA GLY A 215 1.96 6.28 16.33
C GLY A 215 0.72 5.99 15.50
N MET A 216 0.79 5.05 14.56
CA MET A 216 -0.17 4.79 13.51
C MET A 216 -1.39 3.96 13.89
N HIS A 217 -1.23 3.06 14.85
CA HIS A 217 -2.29 2.12 15.22
C HIS A 217 -2.67 2.23 16.70
N ARG A 218 -2.50 3.41 17.30
CA ARG A 218 -2.88 3.66 18.71
C ARG A 218 -4.35 3.35 19.03
N HIS A 219 -5.20 3.24 18.01
CA HIS A 219 -6.64 3.24 18.20
C HIS A 219 -7.30 1.87 18.11
N SER A 220 -6.63 0.86 17.54
CA SER A 220 -7.19 -0.49 17.39
C SER A 220 -6.10 -1.56 17.44
N MET A 221 -5.43 -1.66 18.61
CA MET A 221 -4.51 -2.77 18.85
C MET A 221 -5.29 -4.08 19.00
N PRO A 222 -4.79 -5.19 18.44
CA PRO A 222 -5.38 -6.49 18.70
C PRO A 222 -5.43 -6.74 20.21
N GLY A 223 -6.56 -7.23 20.69
CA GLY A 223 -6.69 -7.62 22.10
C GLY A 223 -5.62 -8.66 22.47
N ALA A 224 -5.15 -8.65 23.71
CA ALA A 224 -4.11 -9.59 24.19
C ALA A 224 -4.47 -11.08 24.00
N SER A 225 -5.76 -11.40 23.81
CA SER A 225 -6.26 -12.75 23.54
C SER A 225 -6.20 -13.17 22.05
N VAL A 226 -5.95 -12.23 21.14
CA VAL A 226 -5.90 -12.51 19.70
C VAL A 226 -4.50 -13.02 19.35
N VAL A 227 -4.43 -14.26 18.83
CA VAL A 227 -3.17 -14.87 18.38
C VAL A 227 -2.97 -14.52 16.91
N LEU A 228 -2.05 -13.59 16.64
CA LEU A 228 -1.73 -13.18 15.27
C LEU A 228 -0.46 -13.86 14.72
N PHE A 229 0.35 -14.45 15.58
CA PHE A 229 1.59 -15.11 15.17
C PHE A 229 1.89 -16.32 16.05
N ARG A 230 2.46 -17.37 15.45
CA ARG A 230 2.91 -18.59 16.16
C ARG A 230 4.39 -18.82 15.85
N PRO A 231 5.29 -18.65 16.84
CA PRO A 231 6.74 -18.80 16.62
C PRO A 231 7.18 -20.17 16.07
N ASN A 232 6.42 -21.22 16.39
CA ASN A 232 6.70 -22.60 15.96
C ASN A 232 5.94 -23.00 14.67
N ASP A 233 5.19 -22.06 14.07
CA ASP A 233 4.38 -22.28 12.87
C ASP A 233 4.42 -21.03 12.00
N LEU A 234 5.43 -20.94 11.15
CA LEU A 234 5.66 -19.78 10.28
C LEU A 234 4.71 -19.73 9.07
N HIS A 235 3.85 -20.74 8.92
CA HIS A 235 2.79 -20.75 7.90
C HIS A 235 1.44 -20.25 8.46
N TYR A 236 1.32 -20.09 9.79
CA TYR A 236 0.13 -19.49 10.38
C TYR A 236 0.05 -17.98 10.07
N PRO A 237 -1.13 -17.44 9.66
CA PRO A 237 -2.44 -18.09 9.57
C PRO A 237 -2.76 -18.74 8.20
N CYS A 238 -1.82 -18.75 7.24
CA CYS A 238 -2.10 -19.09 5.84
C CYS A 238 -2.57 -20.55 5.66
N ASP A 239 -1.98 -21.48 6.36
CA ASP A 239 -2.36 -22.90 6.35
C ASP A 239 -3.73 -23.15 7.01
N SER A 240 -4.11 -22.29 7.97
CA SER A 240 -5.36 -22.36 8.73
C SER A 240 -6.53 -21.66 8.04
N THR A 241 -6.28 -20.90 6.96
CA THR A 241 -7.32 -20.21 6.20
C THR A 241 -7.89 -21.09 5.07
N ALA A 242 -9.12 -20.78 4.61
CA ALA A 242 -9.72 -21.49 3.49
C ALA A 242 -8.83 -21.38 2.23
N PRO A 243 -8.76 -22.43 1.39
CA PRO A 243 -7.84 -22.50 0.24
C PRO A 243 -7.88 -21.28 -0.68
N LYS A 244 -9.06 -20.69 -0.89
CA LYS A 244 -9.26 -19.53 -1.77
C LYS A 244 -8.52 -18.26 -1.32
N TYR A 245 -8.16 -18.15 -0.03
CA TYR A 245 -7.45 -16.98 0.51
C TYR A 245 -5.94 -17.17 0.60
N ARG A 246 -5.45 -18.42 0.52
CA ARG A 246 -4.06 -18.76 0.83
C ARG A 246 -3.05 -18.02 -0.02
N PHE A 247 -3.34 -17.79 -1.30
CA PHE A 247 -2.43 -17.05 -2.18
C PHE A 247 -2.17 -15.63 -1.67
N ALA A 248 -3.22 -14.89 -1.26
CA ALA A 248 -3.09 -13.54 -0.73
C ALA A 248 -2.35 -13.54 0.62
N CYS A 249 -2.59 -14.56 1.44
CA CYS A 249 -1.87 -14.74 2.70
C CYS A 249 -0.38 -15.00 2.45
N TYR A 250 -0.02 -15.99 1.63
CA TYR A 250 1.38 -16.35 1.39
C TYR A 250 2.17 -15.23 0.71
N GLU A 251 1.55 -14.39 -0.14
CA GLU A 251 2.19 -13.22 -0.72
C GLU A 251 2.64 -12.21 0.35
N LEU A 252 2.00 -12.18 1.51
CA LEU A 252 2.31 -11.27 2.60
C LEU A 252 3.04 -11.94 3.77
N GLN A 253 3.02 -13.27 3.86
CA GLN A 253 3.61 -14.02 4.96
C GLN A 253 5.10 -13.74 5.23
N PRO A 254 5.96 -13.43 4.24
CA PRO A 254 7.35 -13.05 4.48
C PRO A 254 7.55 -11.86 5.41
N ASP A 255 6.54 -11.00 5.61
CA ASP A 255 6.58 -9.91 6.59
C ASP A 255 6.72 -10.43 8.03
N LEU A 256 6.25 -11.65 8.29
CA LEU A 256 6.35 -12.34 9.58
C LEU A 256 7.50 -13.36 9.60
N ILE A 257 7.75 -14.04 8.48
CA ILE A 257 8.83 -15.02 8.37
C ILE A 257 10.20 -14.36 8.59
N LEU A 258 10.48 -13.25 7.90
CA LEU A 258 11.79 -12.60 7.96
C LEU A 258 12.20 -12.14 9.35
N PRO A 259 11.38 -11.41 10.14
CA PRO A 259 11.75 -11.10 11.51
C PRO A 259 11.90 -12.34 12.39
N ALA A 260 11.06 -13.36 12.20
CA ALA A 260 11.15 -14.62 12.95
C ALA A 260 12.47 -15.37 12.70
N VAL A 261 12.98 -15.34 11.48
CA VAL A 261 14.27 -15.93 11.11
C VAL A 261 15.45 -14.93 11.18
N LYS A 262 15.27 -13.78 11.85
CA LYS A 262 16.31 -12.75 12.05
C LYS A 262 16.86 -12.21 10.73
N GLN A 263 15.99 -11.94 9.76
CA GLN A 263 16.32 -11.42 8.42
C GLN A 263 17.23 -12.34 7.57
N ASP A 264 17.28 -13.62 7.89
CA ASP A 264 18.02 -14.62 7.12
C ASP A 264 17.19 -15.08 5.91
N TYR A 265 17.53 -14.55 4.73
CA TYR A 265 16.83 -14.85 3.48
C TYR A 265 16.94 -16.31 3.03
N ARG A 266 18.00 -17.05 3.41
CA ARG A 266 18.11 -18.48 3.14
C ARG A 266 17.12 -19.30 3.97
N LYS A 267 16.99 -18.97 5.26
CA LYS A 267 15.99 -19.59 6.13
C LYS A 267 14.58 -19.24 5.70
N ALA A 268 14.32 -17.97 5.33
CA ALA A 268 13.04 -17.56 4.80
C ALA A 268 12.69 -18.31 3.49
N SER A 269 13.67 -18.52 2.62
CA SER A 269 13.52 -19.34 1.41
C SER A 269 13.07 -20.77 1.73
N ALA A 270 13.71 -21.43 2.71
CA ALA A 270 13.34 -22.78 3.12
C ALA A 270 11.89 -22.86 3.66
N VAL A 271 11.41 -21.81 4.35
CA VAL A 271 10.00 -21.71 4.78
C VAL A 271 9.09 -21.56 3.55
N CYS A 272 9.43 -20.71 2.58
CA CYS A 272 8.65 -20.59 1.35
C CYS A 272 8.59 -21.89 0.54
N ASP A 273 9.69 -22.66 0.47
CA ASP A 273 9.71 -23.97 -0.20
C ASP A 273 8.74 -24.98 0.46
N ALA A 274 8.47 -24.82 1.75
CA ALA A 274 7.58 -25.68 2.52
C ALA A 274 6.09 -25.23 2.53
N ALA A 275 5.69 -24.28 1.69
CA ALA A 275 4.32 -23.72 1.67
C ALA A 275 3.23 -24.69 1.15
N GLY A 276 3.55 -25.95 0.92
CA GLY A 276 2.60 -27.04 0.64
C GLY A 276 2.32 -27.29 -0.85
N THR A 277 2.32 -26.26 -1.70
CA THR A 277 2.19 -26.40 -3.16
C THR A 277 3.15 -25.45 -3.90
N PRO A 278 3.57 -25.78 -5.13
CA PRO A 278 4.43 -24.90 -5.91
C PRO A 278 3.84 -23.49 -6.09
N ASP A 279 2.52 -23.37 -6.28
CA ASP A 279 1.85 -22.09 -6.43
C ASP A 279 1.93 -21.25 -5.14
N LEU A 280 1.68 -21.85 -3.98
CA LEU A 280 1.77 -21.15 -2.70
C LEU A 280 3.23 -20.76 -2.38
N SER A 281 4.19 -21.64 -2.71
CA SER A 281 5.61 -21.32 -2.64
C SER A 281 5.95 -20.12 -3.51
N ALA A 282 5.45 -20.07 -4.76
CA ALA A 282 5.66 -18.95 -5.67
C ALA A 282 5.13 -17.63 -5.09
N PHE A 283 3.92 -17.61 -4.51
CA PHE A 283 3.38 -16.42 -3.83
C PHE A 283 4.22 -16.01 -2.63
N CYS A 284 4.70 -16.96 -1.83
CA CYS A 284 5.62 -16.67 -0.73
C CYS A 284 6.90 -16.00 -1.23
N TYR A 285 7.48 -16.48 -2.33
CA TYR A 285 8.65 -15.86 -2.93
C TYR A 285 8.39 -14.48 -3.53
N VAL A 286 7.20 -14.22 -4.06
CA VAL A 286 6.78 -12.87 -4.46
C VAL A 286 6.81 -11.94 -3.25
N GLY A 287 6.26 -12.36 -2.13
CA GLY A 287 6.34 -11.60 -0.87
C GLY A 287 7.77 -11.40 -0.36
N LEU A 288 8.62 -12.44 -0.48
CA LEU A 288 10.04 -12.34 -0.12
C LEU A 288 10.77 -11.30 -0.97
N GLY A 289 10.46 -11.21 -2.26
CA GLY A 289 10.98 -10.20 -3.18
C GLY A 289 10.54 -8.78 -2.83
N ARG A 290 9.27 -8.60 -2.47
CA ARG A 290 8.75 -7.32 -1.96
C ARG A 290 9.57 -6.85 -0.75
N ASN A 291 9.80 -7.75 0.21
CA ASN A 291 10.62 -7.46 1.38
C ASN A 291 12.09 -7.18 1.03
N ALA A 292 12.66 -7.91 0.05
CA ALA A 292 14.01 -7.65 -0.43
C ALA A 292 14.16 -6.24 -1.00
N SER A 293 13.16 -5.75 -1.72
CA SER A 293 13.12 -4.39 -2.25
C SER A 293 13.15 -3.34 -1.13
N GLY A 294 12.24 -3.44 -0.15
CA GLY A 294 12.19 -2.54 0.99
C GLY A 294 13.47 -2.57 1.84
N ALA A 295 13.93 -3.77 2.22
CA ALA A 295 15.15 -3.96 3.01
C ALA A 295 16.44 -3.51 2.31
N SER A 296 16.37 -3.25 1.00
CA SER A 296 17.49 -2.71 0.20
C SER A 296 17.35 -1.20 -0.04
N ALA A 297 16.39 -0.52 0.58
CA ALA A 297 16.03 0.86 0.29
C ALA A 297 15.92 1.10 -1.23
N PHE A 298 15.30 0.15 -1.93
CA PHE A 298 15.08 0.12 -3.38
C PHE A 298 16.35 0.08 -4.25
N GLN A 299 17.52 -0.24 -3.66
CA GLN A 299 18.79 -0.35 -4.39
C GLN A 299 18.92 -1.72 -5.09
N TYR A 300 19.13 -1.72 -6.40
CA TYR A 300 19.10 -2.93 -7.27
C TYR A 300 20.07 -4.01 -6.82
N GLU A 301 21.32 -3.66 -6.50
CA GLU A 301 22.32 -4.63 -6.06
C GLU A 301 21.95 -5.31 -4.74
N GLY A 302 21.37 -4.54 -3.81
CA GLY A 302 20.85 -5.09 -2.55
C GLY A 302 19.72 -6.08 -2.78
N ILE A 303 18.81 -5.79 -3.71
CA ILE A 303 17.69 -6.66 -4.09
C ILE A 303 18.23 -7.95 -4.71
N LYS A 304 19.11 -7.84 -5.73
CA LYS A 304 19.73 -9.00 -6.41
C LYS A 304 20.45 -9.91 -5.42
N LYS A 305 21.23 -9.34 -4.50
CA LYS A 305 21.93 -10.10 -3.45
C LYS A 305 20.96 -10.88 -2.57
N ARG A 306 19.83 -10.33 -2.19
CA ARG A 306 18.83 -11.00 -1.35
C ARG A 306 18.08 -12.08 -2.13
N CYS A 307 17.61 -11.77 -3.34
CA CYS A 307 16.92 -12.76 -4.17
C CYS A 307 17.83 -13.94 -4.57
N ALA A 308 19.13 -13.73 -4.73
CA ALA A 308 20.09 -14.80 -4.97
C ALA A 308 20.22 -15.80 -3.80
N MET A 309 19.71 -15.48 -2.62
CA MET A 309 19.66 -16.40 -1.46
C MET A 309 18.45 -17.35 -1.51
N ALA A 310 17.48 -17.10 -2.39
CA ALA A 310 16.34 -17.97 -2.60
C ALA A 310 16.74 -19.27 -3.31
N SER A 311 15.93 -20.32 -3.19
CA SER A 311 16.09 -21.55 -3.96
C SER A 311 16.04 -21.28 -5.46
N ALA A 312 16.57 -22.17 -6.29
CA ALA A 312 16.54 -22.03 -7.75
C ALA A 312 15.10 -21.83 -8.28
N PHE A 313 14.13 -22.52 -7.68
CA PHE A 313 12.72 -22.33 -7.98
C PHE A 313 12.24 -20.93 -7.57
N GLY A 314 12.65 -20.45 -6.41
CA GLY A 314 12.14 -19.22 -5.81
C GLY A 314 12.72 -17.94 -6.40
N GLN A 315 13.95 -17.97 -6.95
CA GLN A 315 14.64 -16.78 -7.45
C GLN A 315 13.79 -15.97 -8.45
N PRO A 316 13.24 -16.56 -9.53
CA PRO A 316 12.45 -15.80 -10.50
C PRO A 316 11.24 -15.09 -9.87
N PHE A 317 10.57 -15.72 -8.91
CA PHE A 317 9.43 -15.14 -8.20
C PHE A 317 9.84 -14.04 -7.22
N CYS A 318 11.03 -14.15 -6.60
CA CYS A 318 11.62 -13.07 -5.80
C CYS A 318 11.86 -11.83 -6.66
N TYR A 319 12.43 -11.97 -7.86
CA TYR A 319 12.61 -10.85 -8.79
C TYR A 319 11.27 -10.24 -9.22
N MET A 320 10.25 -11.07 -9.47
CA MET A 320 8.88 -10.60 -9.75
C MET A 320 8.30 -9.77 -8.59
N GLY A 321 8.41 -10.26 -7.36
CA GLY A 321 7.90 -9.54 -6.19
C GLY A 321 8.66 -8.24 -5.93
N ALA A 322 9.98 -8.24 -6.12
CA ALA A 322 10.81 -7.06 -5.97
C ALA A 322 10.42 -5.96 -6.97
N VAL A 323 10.22 -6.30 -8.24
CA VAL A 323 9.83 -5.31 -9.26
C VAL A 323 8.43 -4.79 -9.02
N ARG A 324 7.48 -5.63 -8.60
CA ARG A 324 6.13 -5.16 -8.25
C ARG A 324 6.14 -4.12 -7.13
N HIS A 325 7.09 -4.21 -6.20
CA HIS A 325 7.27 -3.20 -5.16
C HIS A 325 8.01 -1.95 -5.65
N LEU A 326 8.99 -2.11 -6.56
CA LEU A 326 9.72 -0.99 -7.18
C LEU A 326 8.83 -0.14 -8.10
N SER A 327 7.80 -0.73 -8.68
CA SER A 327 6.83 -0.10 -9.59
C SER A 327 5.42 -0.15 -9.01
N TYR A 328 5.28 0.17 -7.72
CA TYR A 328 3.99 0.12 -7.02
C TYR A 328 2.97 1.09 -7.63
N ALA A 329 3.39 2.28 -8.04
CA ALA A 329 2.55 3.30 -8.67
C ALA A 329 2.93 3.50 -10.15
N PRO A 330 2.01 4.04 -10.99
CA PRO A 330 2.30 4.31 -12.40
C PRO A 330 3.54 5.18 -12.62
N SER A 331 3.77 6.17 -11.78
CA SER A 331 4.96 7.05 -11.81
C SER A 331 6.28 6.32 -11.50
N GLU A 332 6.22 5.14 -10.91
CA GLU A 332 7.39 4.34 -10.51
C GLU A 332 7.74 3.24 -11.52
N LEU A 333 6.93 3.04 -12.57
CA LEU A 333 7.22 2.04 -13.62
C LEU A 333 8.65 2.13 -14.17
N PRO A 334 9.22 3.32 -14.48
CA PRO A 334 10.59 3.43 -15.00
C PRO A 334 11.65 2.86 -14.06
N ARG A 335 11.44 2.92 -12.74
CA ARG A 335 12.34 2.32 -11.74
C ARG A 335 12.29 0.80 -11.83
N GLY A 336 11.10 0.21 -11.93
CA GLY A 336 10.94 -1.23 -12.10
C GLY A 336 11.56 -1.74 -13.41
N GLU A 337 11.32 -1.04 -14.51
CA GLU A 337 11.91 -1.37 -15.81
C GLU A 337 13.43 -1.34 -15.78
N GLY A 338 14.02 -0.28 -15.18
CA GLY A 338 15.46 -0.16 -14.98
C GLY A 338 16.03 -1.34 -14.17
N PHE A 339 15.29 -1.79 -13.16
CA PHE A 339 15.68 -2.99 -12.40
C PHE A 339 15.67 -4.24 -13.28
N CYS A 340 14.61 -4.51 -14.05
CA CYS A 340 14.55 -5.67 -14.94
C CYS A 340 15.67 -5.65 -16.00
N LYS A 341 15.95 -4.48 -16.59
CA LYS A 341 17.09 -4.30 -17.54
C LYS A 341 18.44 -4.61 -16.91
N SER A 342 18.61 -4.41 -15.60
CA SER A 342 19.85 -4.69 -14.87
C SER A 342 20.08 -6.18 -14.59
N ILE A 343 19.10 -7.05 -14.87
CA ILE A 343 19.18 -8.50 -14.66
C ILE A 343 19.66 -9.15 -15.98
N PRO A 344 20.64 -10.07 -15.94
CA PRO A 344 21.04 -10.84 -17.11
C PRO A 344 19.87 -11.59 -17.75
N ALA A 345 19.90 -11.79 -19.05
CA ALA A 345 18.88 -12.58 -19.78
C ALA A 345 18.71 -13.98 -19.14
N GLY A 346 17.48 -14.46 -19.07
CA GLY A 346 17.09 -15.74 -18.47
C GLY A 346 15.83 -15.61 -17.62
N ASP A 347 15.46 -16.68 -16.91
CA ASP A 347 14.19 -16.79 -16.17
C ASP A 347 13.95 -15.66 -15.17
N ASN A 348 14.98 -15.23 -14.47
CA ASN A 348 14.87 -14.13 -13.50
C ASN A 348 14.42 -12.82 -14.18
N ARG A 349 15.01 -12.48 -15.34
CA ARG A 349 14.64 -11.30 -16.12
C ARG A 349 13.25 -11.45 -16.73
N THR A 350 12.93 -12.61 -17.28
CA THR A 350 11.59 -12.92 -17.83
C THR A 350 10.52 -12.75 -16.75
N ARG A 351 10.72 -13.29 -15.56
CA ARG A 351 9.77 -13.12 -14.43
C ARG A 351 9.69 -11.69 -13.92
N CYS A 352 10.81 -10.94 -13.95
CA CYS A 352 10.80 -9.53 -13.61
C CYS A 352 9.87 -8.75 -14.56
N TRP A 353 10.01 -8.92 -15.88
CA TRP A 353 9.14 -8.28 -16.87
C TRP A 353 7.68 -8.74 -16.79
N ASN A 354 7.44 -10.01 -16.43
CA ASN A 354 6.10 -10.48 -16.13
C ASN A 354 5.50 -9.73 -14.94
N GLY A 355 6.31 -9.44 -13.90
CA GLY A 355 5.92 -8.60 -12.76
C GLY A 355 5.58 -7.15 -13.18
N ILE A 356 6.34 -6.54 -14.09
CA ILE A 356 5.98 -5.24 -14.69
C ILE A 356 4.61 -5.31 -15.37
N GLY A 357 4.36 -6.36 -16.16
CA GLY A 357 3.06 -6.56 -16.80
C GLY A 357 1.92 -6.66 -15.81
N GLN A 358 2.10 -7.37 -14.69
CA GLN A 358 1.09 -7.44 -13.63
C GLN A 358 0.78 -6.07 -13.01
N GLN A 359 1.80 -5.24 -12.80
CA GLN A 359 1.60 -3.86 -12.32
C GLN A 359 0.85 -3.01 -13.34
N ILE A 360 1.23 -3.08 -14.62
CA ILE A 360 0.51 -2.43 -15.72
C ILE A 360 -0.97 -2.86 -15.74
N ALA A 361 -1.26 -4.15 -15.51
CA ALA A 361 -2.63 -4.64 -15.43
C ALA A 361 -3.42 -4.09 -14.24
N SER A 362 -2.75 -3.75 -13.14
CA SER A 362 -3.39 -3.11 -11.98
C SER A 362 -3.61 -1.61 -12.19
N PHE A 363 -2.88 -0.97 -13.10
CA PHE A 363 -3.01 0.46 -13.39
C PHE A 363 -4.02 0.76 -14.49
N PHE A 364 -4.08 -0.08 -15.52
CA PHE A 364 -4.84 0.17 -16.74
C PHE A 364 -5.94 -0.87 -16.95
N ALA A 365 -7.16 -0.39 -17.15
CA ALA A 365 -8.31 -1.25 -17.38
C ALA A 365 -8.32 -1.89 -18.78
N TYR A 366 -7.82 -1.17 -19.80
CA TYR A 366 -7.99 -1.56 -21.19
C TYR A 366 -6.76 -2.24 -21.80
N PRO A 367 -6.95 -3.31 -22.60
CA PRO A 367 -5.84 -4.04 -23.24
C PRO A 367 -4.91 -3.17 -24.10
N ALA A 368 -5.43 -2.14 -24.76
CA ALA A 368 -4.63 -1.22 -25.59
C ALA A 368 -3.62 -0.42 -24.72
N GLU A 369 -4.05 0.08 -23.59
CA GLU A 369 -3.20 0.81 -22.64
C GLU A 369 -2.13 -0.12 -22.05
N ARG A 370 -2.51 -1.37 -21.72
CA ARG A 370 -1.57 -2.40 -21.24
C ARG A 370 -0.51 -2.75 -22.26
N ARG A 371 -0.89 -2.86 -23.57
CA ARG A 371 0.10 -3.07 -24.65
C ARG A 371 1.05 -1.89 -24.76
N HIS A 372 0.54 -0.68 -24.64
CA HIS A 372 1.39 0.52 -24.67
C HIS A 372 2.38 0.55 -23.51
N GLY A 373 1.94 0.21 -22.31
CA GLY A 373 2.80 0.14 -21.13
C GLY A 373 3.89 -0.93 -21.21
N CYS A 374 3.72 -1.98 -22.03
CA CYS A 374 4.69 -3.05 -22.22
C CYS A 374 5.71 -2.79 -23.34
N GLN A 375 5.83 -1.57 -23.85
CA GLN A 375 6.82 -1.27 -24.92
C GLN A 375 8.23 -1.17 -24.33
N THR A 376 9.14 -2.01 -24.82
CA THR A 376 10.56 -2.03 -24.46
C THR A 376 11.39 -2.43 -25.68
N GLU A 377 12.72 -2.35 -25.59
CA GLU A 377 13.64 -2.58 -26.70
C GLU A 377 13.81 -4.08 -27.08
N SER A 378 13.56 -4.99 -26.13
CA SER A 378 13.73 -6.44 -26.31
C SER A 378 12.39 -7.12 -26.59
N ALA A 379 12.29 -7.91 -27.66
CA ALA A 379 11.09 -8.67 -28.00
C ALA A 379 10.69 -9.68 -26.90
N ASP A 380 11.68 -10.34 -26.27
CA ASP A 380 11.44 -11.29 -25.18
C ASP A 380 10.90 -10.58 -23.94
N ASP A 381 11.42 -9.41 -23.62
CA ASP A 381 10.93 -8.58 -22.49
C ASP A 381 9.50 -8.08 -22.75
N VAL A 382 9.20 -7.66 -24.00
CA VAL A 382 7.83 -7.28 -24.42
C VAL A 382 6.86 -8.45 -24.23
N SER A 383 7.22 -9.65 -24.73
CA SER A 383 6.36 -10.83 -24.62
C SER A 383 6.11 -11.20 -23.14
N ALA A 384 7.16 -11.20 -22.31
CA ALA A 384 7.02 -11.45 -20.87
C ALA A 384 6.11 -10.45 -20.19
N CYS A 385 6.23 -9.16 -20.51
CA CYS A 385 5.36 -8.10 -19.99
C CYS A 385 3.91 -8.30 -20.44
N LEU A 386 3.65 -8.55 -21.72
CA LEU A 386 2.30 -8.75 -22.27
C LEU A 386 1.58 -9.96 -21.65
N ILE A 387 2.33 -11.03 -21.36
CA ILE A 387 1.82 -12.18 -20.62
C ILE A 387 1.40 -11.76 -19.21
N GLY A 388 2.27 -11.03 -18.50
CA GLY A 388 1.97 -10.52 -17.17
C GLY A 388 0.78 -9.56 -17.13
N ALA A 389 0.63 -8.75 -18.18
CA ALA A 389 -0.46 -7.81 -18.34
C ALA A 389 -1.82 -8.48 -18.74
N GLY A 390 -1.82 -9.81 -18.97
CA GLY A 390 -3.00 -10.54 -19.40
C GLY A 390 -3.48 -10.19 -20.81
N VAL A 391 -2.58 -9.72 -21.67
CA VAL A 391 -2.87 -9.31 -23.05
C VAL A 391 -2.46 -10.40 -24.07
N GLU A 392 -1.48 -11.22 -23.71
CA GLU A 392 -1.08 -12.43 -24.44
C GLU A 392 -1.19 -13.64 -23.52
N SER A 393 -1.57 -14.77 -24.09
CA SER A 393 -1.51 -16.04 -23.38
C SER A 393 -0.12 -16.64 -23.51
N THR A 394 0.36 -17.34 -22.47
CA THR A 394 1.49 -18.26 -22.61
C THR A 394 1.17 -19.23 -23.73
N LYS A 395 1.90 -19.20 -24.87
CA LYS A 395 1.78 -20.24 -25.88
C LYS A 395 2.05 -21.56 -25.16
N GLY A 396 1.01 -22.41 -25.06
CA GLY A 396 1.10 -23.66 -24.34
C GLY A 396 2.25 -24.47 -24.89
N THR A 397 3.20 -24.76 -24.01
CA THR A 397 3.98 -25.99 -24.11
C THR A 397 3.02 -27.12 -23.77
N GLN A 398 2.42 -27.72 -24.81
CA GLN A 398 1.76 -29.03 -24.74
C GLN A 398 2.79 -30.09 -24.36
#